data_916cf3607fcd588f55af49fefe040654
#
_entry.id   916cf3607fcd588f55af49fefe040654
#
_cell.length_a   1.000
_cell.length_b   1.000
_cell.length_c   1.000
_cell.angle_alpha   90.00
_cell.angle_beta   90.00
_cell.angle_gamma   90.00
#
_symmetry.space_group_name_H-M   'P 1'
#
loop_
_entity.id
_entity.type
_entity.pdbx_description
1 polymer ?
#
loop_
_entity_poly.entity_id
_entity_poly.type
_entity_poly.pdbx_seq_one_letter_code
_entity_poly.pdbx_strand_id
1 'polypeptide(L)'
;MQWIEVNVAVTHEAVEAVADMLTSIGSKGVAIEDPQLINDLRNSGTWELCDIPEQENTKVVTVSAYYADDEKLEKRLAEIDEQLALIEERIGKYRFGNTRFRKVSEQDWANEWKQYFHVTHVGKSLVIKPSWEEYAPKAGEHVIEIDPGMAFGTGTHHTTNMMMERLEKVITPDSTVFDVGTGSGILAIAAAMLGAKSVKAVDIDAVAVRVAKENVADNGLSEQIEVREGDLLHGTEGKADVIIANIIADIVIMLLQDIPQKLNDDGVLLASGIIEERMPDVEAAAQAQGLYVDAVDHRGGWVVMQMKKK
;
A
#
# COMPACT_ATOMS: atom_id res chain seq x y z
N MET A 1 24.85 -4.64 9.70
CA MET A 1 25.39 -6.01 9.50
C MET A 1 25.48 -6.21 7.99
N GLN A 2 26.50 -6.92 7.46
CA GLN A 2 26.58 -7.19 6.01
C GLN A 2 25.99 -8.56 5.75
N TRP A 3 25.27 -8.69 4.64
CA TRP A 3 24.63 -9.92 4.23
C TRP A 3 25.06 -10.29 2.81
N ILE A 4 25.06 -11.57 2.51
CA ILE A 4 25.20 -12.07 1.15
C ILE A 4 23.86 -12.65 0.73
N GLU A 5 23.31 -12.07 -0.31
CA GLU A 5 22.16 -12.60 -1.03
C GLU A 5 22.63 -13.65 -2.02
N VAL A 6 22.01 -14.81 -1.96
CA VAL A 6 22.27 -15.95 -2.86
C VAL A 6 21.02 -16.16 -3.70
N ASN A 7 21.14 -15.98 -5.02
CA ASN A 7 20.04 -16.10 -5.97
C ASN A 7 20.25 -17.34 -6.86
N VAL A 8 19.26 -18.22 -6.86
CA VAL A 8 19.25 -19.44 -7.69
C VAL A 8 18.04 -19.41 -8.60
N ALA A 9 18.28 -19.34 -9.91
CA ALA A 9 17.22 -19.38 -10.92
C ALA A 9 16.91 -20.86 -11.26
N VAL A 10 15.65 -21.27 -11.08
CA VAL A 10 15.24 -22.68 -11.15
C VAL A 10 13.90 -22.87 -11.90
N THR A 11 13.58 -24.12 -12.26
CA THR A 11 12.24 -24.48 -12.71
C THR A 11 11.28 -24.56 -11.53
N HIS A 12 9.96 -24.44 -11.77
CA HIS A 12 8.92 -24.54 -10.73
C HIS A 12 9.04 -25.85 -9.90
N GLU A 13 9.37 -26.96 -10.54
CA GLU A 13 9.50 -28.26 -9.88
C GLU A 13 10.62 -28.32 -8.84
N ALA A 14 11.63 -27.47 -8.96
CA ALA A 14 12.78 -27.45 -8.06
C ALA A 14 12.68 -26.41 -6.92
N VAL A 15 11.66 -25.56 -6.94
CA VAL A 15 11.54 -24.42 -6.01
C VAL A 15 11.57 -24.88 -4.55
N GLU A 16 10.71 -25.85 -4.18
CA GLU A 16 10.63 -26.34 -2.81
C GLU A 16 11.95 -26.98 -2.36
N ALA A 17 12.52 -27.85 -3.21
CA ALA A 17 13.78 -28.53 -2.88
C ALA A 17 14.94 -27.55 -2.66
N VAL A 18 15.02 -26.51 -3.49
CA VAL A 18 16.06 -25.48 -3.36
C VAL A 18 15.79 -24.57 -2.15
N ALA A 19 14.54 -24.19 -1.89
CA ALA A 19 14.17 -23.38 -0.74
C ALA A 19 14.48 -24.09 0.59
N ASP A 20 14.11 -25.36 0.69
CA ASP A 20 14.41 -26.19 1.87
C ASP A 20 15.92 -26.38 2.08
N MET A 21 16.65 -26.61 1.01
CA MET A 21 18.10 -26.74 1.05
C MET A 21 18.77 -25.45 1.54
N LEU A 22 18.42 -24.30 0.98
CA LEU A 22 18.97 -23.01 1.39
C LEU A 22 18.64 -22.69 2.86
N THR A 23 17.44 -23.04 3.32
CA THR A 23 17.04 -22.90 4.71
C THR A 23 17.84 -23.82 5.62
N SER A 24 18.07 -25.08 5.23
CA SER A 24 18.84 -26.06 6.01
C SER A 24 20.30 -25.67 6.22
N ILE A 25 20.89 -24.92 5.28
CA ILE A 25 22.28 -24.40 5.37
C ILE A 25 22.35 -23.17 6.29
N GLY A 26 21.21 -22.67 6.80
CA GLY A 26 21.15 -21.65 7.84
C GLY A 26 20.64 -20.30 7.39
N SER A 27 19.93 -20.20 6.27
CA SER A 27 19.09 -19.05 5.98
C SER A 27 17.89 -19.02 6.92
N LYS A 28 17.53 -17.85 7.43
CA LYS A 28 16.33 -17.69 8.29
C LYS A 28 15.03 -17.64 7.50
N GLY A 29 15.10 -17.59 6.18
CA GLY A 29 13.98 -17.57 5.25
C GLY A 29 14.48 -17.42 3.83
N VAL A 30 13.59 -17.70 2.88
CA VAL A 30 13.83 -17.53 1.45
C VAL A 30 12.77 -16.64 0.84
N ALA A 31 13.15 -15.87 -0.15
CA ALA A 31 12.21 -15.14 -1.01
C ALA A 31 12.09 -15.92 -2.33
N ILE A 32 10.86 -16.09 -2.83
CA ILE A 32 10.57 -16.78 -4.08
C ILE A 32 9.89 -15.79 -5.01
N GLU A 33 10.58 -15.48 -6.11
CA GLU A 33 10.04 -14.65 -7.20
C GLU A 33 9.58 -15.59 -8.32
N ASP A 34 8.28 -15.82 -8.39
CA ASP A 34 7.63 -16.65 -9.40
C ASP A 34 6.79 -15.78 -10.35
N PRO A 35 7.29 -15.50 -11.58
CA PRO A 35 6.58 -14.69 -12.55
C PRO A 35 5.24 -15.29 -12.98
N GLN A 36 5.09 -16.62 -12.97
CA GLN A 36 3.82 -17.26 -13.33
C GLN A 36 2.79 -17.04 -12.22
N LEU A 37 3.17 -17.22 -10.97
CA LEU A 37 2.28 -16.97 -9.84
C LEU A 37 1.80 -15.51 -9.81
N ILE A 38 2.69 -14.55 -10.11
CA ILE A 38 2.34 -13.13 -10.21
C ILE A 38 1.29 -12.92 -11.31
N ASN A 39 1.49 -13.51 -12.50
CA ASN A 39 0.53 -13.41 -13.59
C ASN A 39 -0.80 -14.11 -13.26
N ASP A 40 -0.77 -15.26 -12.61
CA ASP A 40 -1.97 -16.00 -12.20
C ASP A 40 -2.76 -15.22 -11.15
N LEU A 41 -2.11 -14.65 -10.15
CA LEU A 41 -2.74 -13.79 -9.14
C LEU A 41 -3.32 -12.52 -9.77
N ARG A 42 -2.59 -11.88 -10.69
CA ARG A 42 -3.09 -10.74 -11.46
C ARG A 42 -4.37 -11.09 -12.23
N ASN A 43 -4.39 -12.26 -12.90
CA ASN A 43 -5.52 -12.71 -13.70
C ASN A 43 -6.69 -13.27 -12.85
N SER A 44 -6.44 -13.61 -11.59
CA SER A 44 -7.50 -14.06 -10.64
C SER A 44 -8.38 -12.94 -10.12
N GLY A 45 -8.09 -11.67 -10.47
CA GLY A 45 -8.80 -10.51 -9.96
C GLY A 45 -8.48 -10.17 -8.51
N THR A 46 -7.39 -10.70 -7.98
CA THR A 46 -6.88 -10.29 -6.66
C THR A 46 -6.33 -8.87 -6.77
N TRP A 47 -7.03 -7.94 -6.17
CA TRP A 47 -6.92 -6.49 -6.36
C TRP A 47 -5.54 -5.87 -6.07
N GLU A 48 -4.75 -6.48 -5.17
CA GLU A 48 -3.44 -5.95 -4.76
C GLU A 48 -2.37 -6.03 -5.88
N LEU A 49 -2.60 -6.81 -6.92
CA LEU A 49 -1.60 -7.11 -7.96
C LEU A 49 -1.99 -6.63 -9.36
N CYS A 50 -3.14 -5.95 -9.52
CA CYS A 50 -3.61 -5.48 -10.83
C CYS A 50 -2.66 -4.47 -11.51
N ASP A 51 -1.87 -3.73 -10.72
CA ASP A 51 -0.95 -2.71 -11.23
C ASP A 51 0.44 -3.26 -11.57
N ILE A 52 0.73 -4.53 -11.28
CA ILE A 52 1.99 -5.16 -11.62
C ILE A 52 1.97 -5.50 -13.12
N PRO A 53 2.98 -5.07 -13.91
CA PRO A 53 3.03 -5.41 -15.32
C PRO A 53 3.15 -6.92 -15.54
N GLU A 54 2.62 -7.39 -16.65
CA GLU A 54 2.71 -8.81 -17.01
C GLU A 54 4.17 -9.25 -17.10
N GLN A 55 4.47 -10.38 -16.45
CA GLN A 55 5.81 -10.93 -16.40
C GLN A 55 6.09 -11.81 -17.63
N GLU A 56 7.16 -11.51 -18.36
CA GLU A 56 7.44 -12.18 -19.65
C GLU A 56 8.02 -13.60 -19.50
N ASN A 57 8.88 -13.84 -18.50
CA ASN A 57 9.59 -15.12 -18.37
C ASN A 57 9.01 -16.01 -17.28
N THR A 58 7.86 -16.61 -17.55
CA THR A 58 7.11 -17.43 -16.59
C THR A 58 7.71 -18.82 -16.30
N LYS A 59 8.80 -19.21 -16.97
CA LYS A 59 9.41 -20.54 -16.80
C LYS A 59 10.53 -20.57 -15.77
N VAL A 60 10.99 -19.41 -15.33
CA VAL A 60 12.12 -19.27 -14.42
C VAL A 60 11.65 -18.66 -13.12
N VAL A 61 11.84 -19.38 -12.04
CA VAL A 61 11.60 -18.91 -10.68
C VAL A 61 12.94 -18.57 -10.04
N THR A 62 13.03 -17.44 -9.37
CA THR A 62 14.23 -17.07 -8.58
C THR A 62 13.98 -17.38 -7.11
N VAL A 63 14.83 -18.21 -6.53
CA VAL A 63 14.86 -18.48 -5.09
C VAL A 63 16.05 -17.74 -4.50
N SER A 64 15.79 -16.83 -3.58
CA SER A 64 16.78 -15.95 -2.93
C SER A 64 16.87 -16.27 -1.45
N ALA A 65 18.10 -16.37 -0.92
CA ALA A 65 18.37 -16.60 0.49
C ALA A 65 19.44 -15.63 1.01
N TYR A 66 19.40 -15.31 2.30
CA TYR A 66 20.26 -14.30 2.90
C TYR A 66 21.12 -14.91 4.01
N TYR A 67 22.44 -14.78 3.90
CA TYR A 67 23.41 -15.29 4.87
C TYR A 67 24.25 -14.13 5.44
N ALA A 68 24.51 -14.17 6.73
CA ALA A 68 25.41 -13.19 7.34
C ALA A 68 26.83 -13.32 6.76
N ASP A 69 27.46 -12.18 6.49
CA ASP A 69 28.88 -12.10 6.09
C ASP A 69 29.75 -12.31 7.34
N ASP A 70 29.86 -13.60 7.76
CA ASP A 70 30.60 -14.06 8.93
C ASP A 70 31.67 -15.11 8.56
N GLU A 71 32.43 -15.56 9.53
CA GLU A 71 33.51 -16.57 9.34
C GLU A 71 33.02 -17.92 8.74
N LYS A 72 31.73 -18.18 8.77
CA LYS A 72 31.13 -19.41 8.22
C LYS A 72 30.60 -19.24 6.79
N LEU A 73 30.65 -18.05 6.24
CA LEU A 73 30.07 -17.74 4.93
C LEU A 73 30.67 -18.62 3.82
N GLU A 74 32.01 -18.66 3.70
CA GLU A 74 32.67 -19.44 2.65
C GLU A 74 32.28 -20.93 2.71
N LYS A 75 32.16 -21.49 3.91
CA LYS A 75 31.72 -22.87 4.10
C LYS A 75 30.28 -23.08 3.64
N ARG A 76 29.37 -22.13 3.96
CA ARG A 76 27.97 -22.18 3.53
C ARG A 76 27.84 -22.09 2.02
N LEU A 77 28.60 -21.21 1.37
CA LEU A 77 28.57 -21.04 -0.09
C LEU A 77 29.06 -22.31 -0.81
N ALA A 78 30.12 -22.95 -0.30
CA ALA A 78 30.60 -24.22 -0.83
C ALA A 78 29.58 -25.35 -0.65
N GLU A 79 28.92 -25.42 0.51
CA GLU A 79 27.86 -26.38 0.80
C GLU A 79 26.63 -26.20 -0.11
N ILE A 80 26.27 -24.92 -0.41
CA ILE A 80 25.19 -24.58 -1.36
C ILE A 80 25.52 -25.17 -2.75
N ASP A 81 26.71 -24.94 -3.27
CA ASP A 81 27.10 -25.42 -4.59
C ASP A 81 27.13 -26.97 -4.65
N GLU A 82 27.59 -27.64 -3.59
CA GLU A 82 27.58 -29.10 -3.49
C GLU A 82 26.14 -29.65 -3.47
N GLN A 83 25.26 -29.07 -2.65
CA GLN A 83 23.88 -29.52 -2.55
C GLN A 83 23.06 -29.24 -3.83
N LEU A 84 23.31 -28.12 -4.49
CA LEU A 84 22.71 -27.82 -5.79
C LEU A 84 23.13 -28.88 -6.85
N ALA A 85 24.36 -29.33 -6.85
CA ALA A 85 24.81 -30.38 -7.74
C ALA A 85 24.13 -31.75 -7.44
N LEU A 86 23.95 -32.07 -6.15
CA LEU A 86 23.23 -33.29 -5.74
C LEU A 86 21.74 -33.27 -6.13
N ILE A 87 21.09 -32.10 -6.06
CA ILE A 87 19.72 -31.95 -6.55
C ILE A 87 19.68 -32.19 -8.06
N GLU A 88 20.64 -31.64 -8.82
CA GLU A 88 20.71 -31.80 -10.28
C GLU A 88 20.93 -33.28 -10.71
N GLU A 89 21.68 -34.06 -9.94
CA GLU A 89 21.83 -35.49 -10.16
C GLU A 89 20.52 -36.28 -9.96
N ARG A 90 19.64 -35.80 -9.06
CA ARG A 90 18.39 -36.49 -8.71
C ARG A 90 17.23 -36.17 -9.64
N ILE A 91 17.06 -34.91 -10.01
CA ILE A 91 15.89 -34.42 -10.77
C ILE A 91 16.23 -33.95 -12.19
N GLY A 92 17.52 -34.01 -12.59
CA GLY A 92 17.97 -33.52 -13.89
C GLY A 92 18.20 -32.01 -13.90
N LYS A 93 18.40 -31.48 -15.10
CA LYS A 93 18.71 -30.06 -15.27
C LYS A 93 17.52 -29.20 -14.89
N TYR A 94 17.65 -28.45 -13.80
CA TYR A 94 16.60 -27.61 -13.23
C TYR A 94 17.04 -26.13 -13.06
N ARG A 95 18.37 -25.84 -13.16
CA ARG A 95 18.93 -24.50 -12.98
C ARG A 95 19.08 -23.75 -14.30
N PHE A 96 18.86 -22.45 -14.23
CA PHE A 96 19.11 -21.50 -15.31
C PHE A 96 20.32 -20.62 -14.97
N GLY A 97 21.47 -20.96 -15.51
CA GLY A 97 22.72 -20.24 -15.26
C GLY A 97 23.40 -20.62 -13.94
N ASN A 98 24.33 -19.77 -13.49
CA ASN A 98 25.07 -19.96 -12.26
C ASN A 98 24.38 -19.29 -11.09
N THR A 99 24.61 -19.81 -9.87
CA THR A 99 24.25 -19.12 -8.63
C THR A 99 24.87 -17.71 -8.61
N ARG A 100 24.07 -16.71 -8.29
CA ARG A 100 24.53 -15.31 -8.19
C ARG A 100 24.66 -14.95 -6.73
N PHE A 101 25.73 -14.25 -6.40
CA PHE A 101 26.00 -13.74 -5.07
C PHE A 101 26.07 -12.22 -5.13
N ARG A 102 25.33 -11.56 -4.25
CA ARG A 102 25.34 -10.10 -4.13
C ARG A 102 25.58 -9.73 -2.66
N LYS A 103 26.54 -8.86 -2.43
CA LYS A 103 26.73 -8.28 -1.10
C LYS A 103 25.66 -7.23 -0.88
N VAL A 104 24.91 -7.38 0.20
CA VAL A 104 23.78 -6.50 0.55
C VAL A 104 24.02 -5.96 1.95
N SER A 105 24.06 -4.66 2.10
CA SER A 105 24.00 -4.04 3.42
C SER A 105 22.54 -3.85 3.84
N GLU A 106 22.27 -3.78 5.16
CA GLU A 106 20.94 -3.41 5.64
C GLU A 106 20.47 -2.06 5.05
N GLN A 107 21.42 -1.16 4.76
CA GLN A 107 21.14 0.13 4.13
C GLN A 107 20.80 0.00 2.64
N ASP A 108 21.42 -0.92 1.91
CA ASP A 108 21.12 -1.15 0.49
C ASP A 108 19.72 -1.75 0.35
N TRP A 109 19.40 -2.74 1.17
CA TRP A 109 18.08 -3.36 1.19
C TRP A 109 16.99 -2.34 1.61
N ALA A 110 17.26 -1.54 2.63
CA ALA A 110 16.37 -0.49 3.08
C ALA A 110 16.18 0.63 2.04
N ASN A 111 17.05 0.75 1.04
CA ASN A 111 17.01 1.82 0.06
C ASN A 111 16.62 1.35 -1.36
N GLU A 112 16.68 0.06 -1.66
CA GLU A 112 16.44 -0.46 -3.01
C GLU A 112 15.01 -0.17 -3.50
N TRP A 113 14.02 -0.19 -2.60
CA TRP A 113 12.64 0.16 -2.92
C TRP A 113 12.42 1.66 -3.16
N LYS A 114 13.32 2.54 -2.65
CA LYS A 114 13.21 4.00 -2.82
C LYS A 114 13.27 4.43 -4.28
N GLN A 115 14.00 3.68 -5.12
CA GLN A 115 14.10 3.96 -6.55
C GLN A 115 12.78 3.83 -7.33
N TYR A 116 11.75 3.23 -6.73
CA TYR A 116 10.43 3.09 -7.34
C TYR A 116 9.44 4.19 -6.92
N PHE A 117 9.83 5.05 -5.98
CA PHE A 117 8.98 6.12 -5.49
C PHE A 117 9.56 7.47 -5.88
N HIS A 118 8.84 8.17 -6.74
CA HIS A 118 9.22 9.46 -7.29
C HIS A 118 8.15 10.49 -7.00
N VAL A 119 8.53 11.78 -7.14
CA VAL A 119 7.57 12.89 -7.09
C VAL A 119 6.42 12.63 -8.05
N THR A 120 5.21 12.56 -7.51
CA THR A 120 4.00 12.22 -8.26
C THR A 120 2.97 13.33 -8.12
N HIS A 121 2.49 13.85 -9.25
CA HIS A 121 1.40 14.84 -9.28
C HIS A 121 0.05 14.13 -9.27
N VAL A 122 -0.86 14.61 -8.42
CA VAL A 122 -2.22 14.07 -8.29
C VAL A 122 -3.23 15.21 -8.40
N GLY A 123 -4.24 15.03 -9.23
CA GLY A 123 -5.25 16.07 -9.45
C GLY A 123 -4.65 17.32 -10.08
N LYS A 124 -4.99 18.48 -9.54
CA LYS A 124 -4.57 19.79 -10.06
C LYS A 124 -3.50 20.47 -9.23
N SER A 125 -3.48 20.20 -7.93
CA SER A 125 -2.69 20.97 -6.97
C SER A 125 -1.92 20.13 -5.97
N LEU A 126 -2.16 18.82 -5.90
CA LEU A 126 -1.49 17.94 -4.96
C LEU A 126 -0.24 17.31 -5.59
N VAL A 127 0.84 17.28 -4.83
CA VAL A 127 2.10 16.63 -5.20
C VAL A 127 2.53 15.75 -4.05
N ILE A 128 2.76 14.48 -4.32
CA ILE A 128 3.30 13.53 -3.35
C ILE A 128 4.80 13.42 -3.57
N LYS A 129 5.57 13.56 -2.51
CA LYS A 129 7.02 13.55 -2.55
C LYS A 129 7.58 12.67 -1.43
N PRO A 130 8.47 11.70 -1.72
CA PRO A 130 9.24 11.05 -0.66
C PRO A 130 10.30 11.99 -0.07
N SER A 131 10.71 11.77 1.18
CA SER A 131 11.65 12.65 1.90
C SER A 131 13.02 12.78 1.23
N TRP A 132 13.46 11.75 0.49
CA TRP A 132 14.76 11.70 -0.20
C TRP A 132 14.79 12.37 -1.56
N GLU A 133 13.67 12.86 -2.10
CA GLU A 133 13.64 13.61 -3.35
C GLU A 133 13.50 15.11 -3.09
N GLU A 134 14.27 15.91 -3.82
CA GLU A 134 14.13 17.36 -3.81
C GLU A 134 13.05 17.77 -4.82
N TYR A 135 12.15 18.63 -4.39
CA TYR A 135 11.11 19.19 -5.25
C TYR A 135 10.88 20.67 -4.92
N ALA A 136 10.88 21.51 -5.94
CA ALA A 136 10.55 22.93 -5.83
C ALA A 136 9.08 23.14 -6.24
N PRO A 137 8.16 23.41 -5.29
CA PRO A 137 6.73 23.56 -5.61
C PRO A 137 6.47 24.73 -6.53
N LYS A 138 5.55 24.56 -7.47
CA LYS A 138 5.00 25.65 -8.27
C LYS A 138 3.92 26.40 -7.50
N ALA A 139 3.57 27.58 -7.96
CA ALA A 139 2.51 28.36 -7.34
C ALA A 139 1.17 27.60 -7.34
N GLY A 140 0.58 27.42 -6.16
CA GLY A 140 -0.68 26.71 -5.96
C GLY A 140 -0.55 25.19 -5.79
N GLU A 141 0.66 24.65 -5.76
CA GLU A 141 0.88 23.24 -5.42
C GLU A 141 1.01 23.03 -3.91
N HIS A 142 0.42 21.96 -3.42
CA HIS A 142 0.50 21.45 -2.07
C HIS A 142 1.34 20.18 -2.06
N VAL A 143 2.51 20.24 -1.46
CA VAL A 143 3.45 19.10 -1.44
C VAL A 143 3.24 18.29 -0.17
N ILE A 144 2.84 17.04 -0.33
CA ILE A 144 2.69 16.06 0.73
C ILE A 144 3.98 15.25 0.79
N GLU A 145 4.72 15.37 1.87
CA GLU A 145 5.89 14.53 2.11
C GLU A 145 5.47 13.24 2.80
N ILE A 146 5.66 12.11 2.12
CA ILE A 146 5.34 10.79 2.64
C ILE A 146 6.39 9.79 2.20
N ASP A 147 6.96 9.09 3.17
CA ASP A 147 7.81 7.95 2.90
C ASP A 147 6.98 6.67 2.88
N PRO A 148 7.09 5.87 1.79
CA PRO A 148 6.50 4.55 1.76
C PRO A 148 7.04 3.70 2.91
N GLY A 149 6.14 3.20 3.73
CA GLY A 149 6.46 2.44 4.93
C GLY A 149 5.57 1.21 5.09
N MET A 150 5.45 0.71 6.32
CA MET A 150 4.62 -0.47 6.64
C MET A 150 3.11 -0.17 6.67
N ALA A 151 2.69 1.10 6.59
CA ALA A 151 1.28 1.48 6.52
C ALA A 151 0.84 1.63 5.05
N PHE A 152 -0.40 1.21 4.77
CA PHE A 152 -1.02 1.38 3.45
C PHE A 152 -1.23 2.86 3.11
N GLY A 153 -1.19 3.21 1.81
CA GLY A 153 -1.44 4.58 1.35
C GLY A 153 -0.15 5.36 1.04
N THR A 154 0.67 4.84 0.11
CA THR A 154 1.89 5.53 -0.37
C THR A 154 1.60 6.60 -1.42
N GLY A 155 0.33 6.75 -1.82
CA GLY A 155 -0.12 7.77 -2.78
C GLY A 155 -0.06 7.34 -4.25
N THR A 156 0.54 6.21 -4.60
CA THR A 156 0.65 5.75 -6.00
C THR A 156 -0.56 4.93 -6.47
N HIS A 157 -1.33 4.36 -5.53
CA HIS A 157 -2.47 3.51 -5.86
C HIS A 157 -3.62 4.30 -6.49
N HIS A 158 -4.36 3.69 -7.42
CA HIS A 158 -5.49 4.31 -8.13
C HIS A 158 -6.55 4.87 -7.19
N THR A 159 -6.91 4.14 -6.12
CA THR A 159 -7.91 4.59 -5.14
C THR A 159 -7.48 5.86 -4.43
N THR A 160 -6.22 5.95 -3.98
CA THR A 160 -5.68 7.12 -3.29
C THR A 160 -5.67 8.34 -4.22
N ASN A 161 -5.24 8.16 -5.48
CA ASN A 161 -5.23 9.24 -6.47
C ASN A 161 -6.64 9.76 -6.77
N MET A 162 -7.60 8.87 -7.02
CA MET A 162 -8.99 9.25 -7.27
C MET A 162 -9.62 9.95 -6.06
N MET A 163 -9.33 9.47 -4.83
CA MET A 163 -9.79 10.12 -3.61
C MET A 163 -9.25 11.54 -3.47
N MET A 164 -7.96 11.76 -3.74
CA MET A 164 -7.34 13.09 -3.72
C MET A 164 -7.96 14.01 -4.77
N GLU A 165 -8.19 13.52 -5.99
CA GLU A 165 -8.88 14.28 -7.04
C GLU A 165 -10.32 14.66 -6.66
N ARG A 166 -10.98 13.85 -5.83
CA ARG A 166 -12.31 14.18 -5.26
C ARG A 166 -12.20 15.17 -4.12
N LEU A 167 -11.21 15.04 -3.25
CA LEU A 167 -10.99 16.00 -2.16
C LEU A 167 -10.78 17.41 -2.68
N GLU A 168 -10.05 17.61 -3.78
CA GLU A 168 -9.91 18.93 -4.44
C GLU A 168 -11.25 19.59 -4.82
N LYS A 169 -12.31 18.79 -4.99
CA LYS A 169 -13.63 19.28 -5.41
C LYS A 169 -14.58 19.55 -4.24
N VAL A 170 -14.37 18.87 -3.10
CA VAL A 170 -15.34 18.89 -1.98
C VAL A 170 -14.82 19.60 -0.74
N ILE A 171 -13.50 19.72 -0.57
CA ILE A 171 -12.93 20.41 0.59
C ILE A 171 -13.12 21.93 0.45
N THR A 172 -13.55 22.54 1.54
CA THR A 172 -13.67 23.98 1.69
C THR A 172 -12.97 24.44 2.99
N PRO A 173 -12.64 25.74 3.15
CA PRO A 173 -11.96 26.24 4.36
C PRO A 173 -12.71 26.02 5.68
N ASP A 174 -14.01 25.76 5.63
CA ASP A 174 -14.83 25.50 6.83
C ASP A 174 -15.04 24.01 7.09
N SER A 175 -14.57 23.13 6.20
CA SER A 175 -14.81 21.68 6.27
C SER A 175 -14.19 21.05 7.52
N THR A 176 -15.01 20.35 8.29
CA THR A 176 -14.58 19.35 9.27
C THR A 176 -14.55 17.99 8.59
N VAL A 177 -13.42 17.29 8.68
CA VAL A 177 -13.17 16.04 7.96
C VAL A 177 -12.94 14.88 8.93
N PHE A 178 -13.55 13.73 8.67
CA PHE A 178 -13.19 12.46 9.33
C PHE A 178 -12.56 11.53 8.28
N ASP A 179 -11.36 11.02 8.57
CA ASP A 179 -10.64 10.05 7.74
C ASP A 179 -10.63 8.69 8.47
N VAL A 180 -11.36 7.72 7.94
CA VAL A 180 -11.62 6.41 8.55
C VAL A 180 -10.80 5.34 7.86
N GLY A 181 -9.94 4.64 8.62
CA GLY A 181 -8.91 3.77 8.06
C GLY A 181 -7.81 4.62 7.43
N THR A 182 -7.26 5.55 8.20
CA THR A 182 -6.36 6.59 7.69
C THR A 182 -5.03 6.05 7.14
N GLY A 183 -4.61 4.85 7.56
CA GLY A 183 -3.38 4.21 7.11
C GLY A 183 -2.15 5.10 7.36
N SER A 184 -1.51 5.55 6.29
CA SER A 184 -0.37 6.49 6.35
C SER A 184 -0.73 7.91 6.75
N GLY A 185 -2.03 8.26 6.78
CA GLY A 185 -2.51 9.63 6.99
C GLY A 185 -2.58 10.48 5.73
N ILE A 186 -2.26 9.94 4.56
CA ILE A 186 -2.11 10.71 3.32
C ILE A 186 -3.38 11.48 2.92
N LEU A 187 -4.58 10.89 3.08
CA LEU A 187 -5.84 11.55 2.72
C LEU A 187 -6.22 12.62 3.75
N ALA A 188 -5.92 12.38 5.04
CA ALA A 188 -6.07 13.39 6.08
C ALA A 188 -5.15 14.60 5.82
N ILE A 189 -3.88 14.36 5.46
CA ILE A 189 -2.90 15.39 5.11
C ILE A 189 -3.37 16.16 3.87
N ALA A 190 -3.82 15.45 2.82
CA ALA A 190 -4.35 16.06 1.60
C ALA A 190 -5.54 16.98 1.93
N ALA A 191 -6.50 16.51 2.74
CA ALA A 191 -7.66 17.32 3.13
C ALA A 191 -7.26 18.59 3.90
N ALA A 192 -6.29 18.48 4.83
CA ALA A 192 -5.78 19.63 5.57
C ALA A 192 -5.07 20.65 4.67
N MET A 193 -4.20 20.17 3.76
CA MET A 193 -3.48 21.04 2.80
C MET A 193 -4.43 21.73 1.81
N LEU A 194 -5.54 21.08 1.45
CA LEU A 194 -6.60 21.69 0.62
C LEU A 194 -7.45 22.71 1.40
N GLY A 195 -7.17 22.90 2.68
CA GLY A 195 -7.74 23.96 3.50
C GLY A 195 -8.86 23.51 4.44
N ALA A 196 -9.04 22.20 4.69
CA ALA A 196 -9.99 21.76 5.71
C ALA A 196 -9.70 22.42 7.07
N LYS A 197 -10.73 22.86 7.79
CA LYS A 197 -10.60 23.51 9.09
C LYS A 197 -10.02 22.60 10.17
N SER A 198 -10.44 21.35 10.18
CA SER A 198 -9.98 20.33 11.12
C SER A 198 -10.18 18.93 10.53
N VAL A 199 -9.27 18.03 10.86
CA VAL A 199 -9.32 16.64 10.42
C VAL A 199 -9.20 15.72 11.63
N LYS A 200 -10.07 14.73 11.74
CA LYS A 200 -9.95 13.62 12.69
C LYS A 200 -9.67 12.34 11.90
N ALA A 201 -8.49 11.79 12.08
CA ALA A 201 -8.01 10.59 11.41
C ALA A 201 -8.05 9.41 12.38
N VAL A 202 -8.64 8.30 11.97
CA VAL A 202 -8.85 7.12 12.84
C VAL A 202 -8.36 5.87 12.11
N ASP A 203 -7.65 5.01 12.82
CA ASP A 203 -7.31 3.67 12.36
C ASP A 203 -7.39 2.66 13.50
N ILE A 204 -7.72 1.42 13.19
CA ILE A 204 -7.76 0.32 14.17
C ILE A 204 -6.36 -0.23 14.45
N ASP A 205 -5.43 -0.07 13.51
CA ASP A 205 -4.06 -0.55 13.64
C ASP A 205 -3.17 0.50 14.33
N ALA A 206 -2.65 0.15 15.49
CA ALA A 206 -1.72 0.99 16.24
C ALA A 206 -0.45 1.36 15.44
N VAL A 207 -0.01 0.51 14.50
CA VAL A 207 1.13 0.81 13.62
C VAL A 207 0.76 1.91 12.63
N ALA A 208 -0.42 1.82 11.99
CA ALA A 208 -0.93 2.85 11.10
C ALA A 208 -1.09 4.18 11.84
N VAL A 209 -1.66 4.18 13.04
CA VAL A 209 -1.81 5.39 13.89
C VAL A 209 -0.46 6.05 14.19
N ARG A 210 0.58 5.25 14.50
CA ARG A 210 1.91 5.79 14.74
C ARG A 210 2.49 6.42 13.48
N VAL A 211 2.43 5.73 12.34
CA VAL A 211 2.93 6.21 11.04
C VAL A 211 2.18 7.48 10.61
N ALA A 212 0.86 7.50 10.72
CA ALA A 212 0.07 8.69 10.40
C ALA A 212 0.45 9.90 11.25
N LYS A 213 0.71 9.71 12.56
CA LYS A 213 1.19 10.79 13.44
C LYS A 213 2.55 11.32 13.01
N GLU A 214 3.48 10.45 12.66
CA GLU A 214 4.81 10.81 12.15
C GLU A 214 4.64 11.63 10.86
N ASN A 215 3.91 11.13 9.85
CA ASN A 215 3.67 11.82 8.60
C ASN A 215 2.95 13.18 8.78
N VAL A 216 1.97 13.26 9.66
CA VAL A 216 1.28 14.51 9.99
C VAL A 216 2.24 15.54 10.59
N ALA A 217 3.13 15.09 11.47
CA ALA A 217 4.14 15.97 12.08
C ALA A 217 5.19 16.44 11.05
N ASP A 218 5.66 15.57 10.19
CA ASP A 218 6.63 15.88 9.14
C ASP A 218 6.08 16.90 8.12
N ASN A 219 4.76 16.86 7.88
CA ASN A 219 4.06 17.85 7.06
C ASN A 219 3.64 19.12 7.83
N GLY A 220 3.97 19.25 9.13
CA GLY A 220 3.67 20.44 9.94
C GLY A 220 2.17 20.64 10.26
N LEU A 221 1.36 19.57 10.25
CA LEU A 221 -0.10 19.63 10.36
C LEU A 221 -0.67 19.12 11.70
N SER A 222 0.18 18.94 12.73
CA SER A 222 -0.23 18.38 14.03
C SER A 222 -1.29 19.19 14.78
N GLU A 223 -1.40 20.50 14.52
CA GLU A 223 -2.44 21.36 15.11
C GLU A 223 -3.80 21.21 14.42
N GLN A 224 -3.82 20.72 13.16
CA GLN A 224 -5.01 20.65 12.32
C GLN A 224 -5.56 19.23 12.21
N ILE A 225 -4.70 18.22 12.37
CA ILE A 225 -5.04 16.80 12.23
C ILE A 225 -4.87 16.08 13.57
N GLU A 226 -5.97 15.58 14.12
CA GLU A 226 -5.97 14.69 15.28
C GLU A 226 -5.95 13.24 14.78
N VAL A 227 -4.88 12.49 15.09
CA VAL A 227 -4.77 11.06 14.76
C VAL A 227 -4.95 10.22 16.01
N ARG A 228 -5.87 9.25 16.00
CA ARG A 228 -6.13 8.35 17.12
C ARG A 228 -6.39 6.93 16.69
N GLU A 229 -6.16 5.99 17.60
CA GLU A 229 -6.64 4.61 17.48
C GLU A 229 -8.16 4.56 17.70
N GLY A 230 -8.85 3.77 16.88
CA GLY A 230 -10.30 3.60 17.00
C GLY A 230 -10.87 2.67 15.94
N ASP A 231 -12.04 2.12 16.24
CA ASP A 231 -12.80 1.27 15.33
C ASP A 231 -13.86 2.09 14.62
N LEU A 232 -13.70 2.30 13.33
CA LEU A 232 -14.56 3.15 12.48
C LEU A 232 -14.79 4.53 13.11
N LEU A 233 -16.05 4.95 13.24
CA LEU A 233 -16.43 6.21 13.87
C LEU A 233 -16.85 6.07 15.33
N HIS A 234 -16.65 4.90 15.94
CA HIS A 234 -16.97 4.68 17.35
C HIS A 234 -16.14 5.61 18.24
N GLY A 235 -16.80 6.33 19.14
CA GLY A 235 -16.15 7.31 20.02
C GLY A 235 -15.62 8.56 19.32
N THR A 236 -15.84 8.78 18.01
CA THR A 236 -15.57 10.05 17.35
C THR A 236 -16.69 11.02 17.67
N GLU A 237 -16.36 12.16 18.30
CA GLU A 237 -17.33 13.18 18.65
C GLU A 237 -17.59 14.15 17.51
N GLY A 238 -18.85 14.64 17.43
CA GLY A 238 -19.29 15.62 16.44
C GLY A 238 -19.76 14.99 15.14
N LYS A 239 -19.91 15.86 14.15
CA LYS A 239 -20.26 15.53 12.76
C LYS A 239 -19.22 16.12 11.82
N ALA A 240 -19.08 15.54 10.66
CA ALA A 240 -18.19 15.99 9.60
C ALA A 240 -18.95 16.51 8.38
N ASP A 241 -18.34 17.44 7.67
CA ASP A 241 -18.80 17.89 6.35
C ASP A 241 -18.32 16.94 5.25
N VAL A 242 -17.12 16.32 5.47
CA VAL A 242 -16.59 15.29 4.59
C VAL A 242 -16.13 14.10 5.42
N ILE A 243 -16.60 12.90 5.08
CA ILE A 243 -16.10 11.64 5.63
C ILE A 243 -15.35 10.92 4.50
N ILE A 244 -14.14 10.49 4.78
CA ILE A 244 -13.26 9.77 3.87
C ILE A 244 -13.15 8.33 4.36
N ALA A 245 -13.24 7.34 3.46
CA ALA A 245 -13.00 5.94 3.75
C ALA A 245 -12.38 5.25 2.53
N ASN A 246 -11.07 4.98 2.57
CA ASN A 246 -10.37 4.22 1.54
C ASN A 246 -10.02 2.84 2.08
N ILE A 247 -11.04 1.99 2.24
CA ILE A 247 -11.01 0.69 2.91
C ILE A 247 -11.84 -0.32 2.13
N ILE A 248 -11.70 -1.62 2.41
CA ILE A 248 -12.41 -2.68 1.69
C ILE A 248 -13.94 -2.56 1.80
N ALA A 249 -14.65 -3.02 0.78
CA ALA A 249 -16.11 -2.87 0.64
C ALA A 249 -16.91 -3.34 1.86
N ASP A 250 -16.54 -4.47 2.48
CA ASP A 250 -17.26 -4.99 3.65
C ASP A 250 -17.18 -4.04 4.85
N ILE A 251 -16.05 -3.41 5.03
CA ILE A 251 -15.86 -2.43 6.12
C ILE A 251 -16.56 -1.10 5.79
N VAL A 252 -16.58 -0.70 4.50
CA VAL A 252 -17.41 0.44 4.07
C VAL A 252 -18.88 0.19 4.39
N ILE A 253 -19.41 -1.01 4.09
CA ILE A 253 -20.80 -1.39 4.40
C ILE A 253 -21.09 -1.30 5.91
N MET A 254 -20.15 -1.69 6.77
CA MET A 254 -20.27 -1.53 8.21
C MET A 254 -20.29 -0.05 8.62
N LEU A 255 -19.37 0.75 8.08
CA LEU A 255 -19.27 2.19 8.34
C LEU A 255 -20.56 2.95 7.96
N LEU A 256 -21.25 2.54 6.90
CA LEU A 256 -22.48 3.18 6.45
C LEU A 256 -23.57 3.26 7.54
N GLN A 257 -23.53 2.39 8.55
CA GLN A 257 -24.48 2.43 9.67
C GLN A 257 -24.29 3.68 10.55
N ASP A 258 -23.09 4.21 10.64
CA ASP A 258 -22.76 5.38 11.46
C ASP A 258 -22.97 6.69 10.71
N ILE A 259 -22.92 6.68 9.38
CA ILE A 259 -22.91 7.87 8.53
C ILE A 259 -24.10 8.80 8.78
N PRO A 260 -25.37 8.32 8.93
CA PRO A 260 -26.50 9.21 9.17
C PRO A 260 -26.34 10.10 10.41
N GLN A 261 -25.62 9.62 11.43
CA GLN A 261 -25.39 10.34 12.68
C GLN A 261 -24.13 11.19 12.67
N LYS A 262 -23.14 10.83 11.85
CA LYS A 262 -21.79 11.42 11.81
C LYS A 262 -21.58 12.41 10.67
N LEU A 263 -22.38 12.35 9.61
CA LEU A 263 -22.33 13.28 8.49
C LEU A 263 -23.29 14.46 8.71
N ASN A 264 -22.88 15.68 8.37
CA ASN A 264 -23.76 16.82 8.30
C ASN A 264 -24.78 16.64 7.16
N ASP A 265 -25.89 17.41 7.16
CA ASP A 265 -26.98 17.19 6.20
C ASP A 265 -26.55 17.48 4.76
N ASP A 266 -25.74 18.52 4.53
CA ASP A 266 -25.12 18.82 3.24
C ASP A 266 -23.75 18.16 3.05
N GLY A 267 -23.37 17.25 3.95
CA GLY A 267 -22.08 16.60 3.94
C GLY A 267 -21.91 15.54 2.86
N VAL A 268 -20.67 15.14 2.64
CA VAL A 268 -20.27 14.18 1.61
C VAL A 268 -19.50 13.03 2.24
N LEU A 269 -19.90 11.79 1.93
CA LEU A 269 -19.08 10.60 2.14
C LEU A 269 -18.34 10.26 0.86
N LEU A 270 -17.02 10.18 0.91
CA LEU A 270 -16.16 9.63 -0.14
C LEU A 270 -15.69 8.25 0.30
N ALA A 271 -16.08 7.21 -0.43
CA ALA A 271 -15.70 5.83 -0.18
C ALA A 271 -14.94 5.24 -1.37
N SER A 272 -13.81 4.59 -1.11
CA SER A 272 -12.99 3.86 -2.07
C SER A 272 -12.34 2.64 -1.41
N GLY A 273 -11.43 1.95 -2.12
CA GLY A 273 -10.97 0.62 -1.73
C GLY A 273 -11.98 -0.46 -2.12
N ILE A 274 -12.86 -0.12 -3.07
CA ILE A 274 -13.99 -0.92 -3.54
C ILE A 274 -13.68 -1.33 -4.98
N ILE A 275 -13.67 -2.63 -5.27
CA ILE A 275 -13.62 -3.13 -6.64
C ILE A 275 -14.97 -2.96 -7.33
N GLU A 276 -14.98 -2.80 -8.66
CA GLU A 276 -16.20 -2.52 -9.43
C GLU A 276 -17.32 -3.55 -9.17
N GLU A 277 -16.96 -4.82 -9.01
CA GLU A 277 -17.91 -5.92 -8.76
C GLU A 277 -18.65 -5.77 -7.42
N ARG A 278 -18.06 -5.09 -6.42
CA ARG A 278 -18.64 -4.87 -5.10
C ARG A 278 -19.40 -3.54 -5.00
N MET A 279 -19.32 -2.67 -6.02
CA MET A 279 -20.01 -1.39 -6.03
C MET A 279 -21.53 -1.52 -5.79
N PRO A 280 -22.26 -2.47 -6.43
CA PRO A 280 -23.71 -2.63 -6.20
C PRO A 280 -24.07 -2.96 -4.75
N ASP A 281 -23.23 -3.74 -4.04
CA ASP A 281 -23.45 -4.11 -2.64
C ASP A 281 -23.35 -2.86 -1.74
N VAL A 282 -22.33 -2.03 -1.98
CA VAL A 282 -22.12 -0.78 -1.23
C VAL A 282 -23.24 0.21 -1.52
N GLU A 283 -23.67 0.35 -2.78
CA GLU A 283 -24.78 1.21 -3.15
C GLU A 283 -26.09 0.79 -2.47
N ALA A 284 -26.41 -0.51 -2.48
CA ALA A 284 -27.61 -1.03 -1.81
C ALA A 284 -27.58 -0.75 -0.29
N ALA A 285 -26.41 -0.95 0.34
CA ALA A 285 -26.22 -0.66 1.77
C ALA A 285 -26.37 0.84 2.07
N ALA A 286 -25.82 1.72 1.21
CA ALA A 286 -25.96 3.17 1.34
C ALA A 286 -27.43 3.60 1.23
N GLN A 287 -28.17 3.07 0.26
CA GLN A 287 -29.59 3.35 0.10
C GLN A 287 -30.42 2.95 1.32
N ALA A 288 -30.09 1.80 1.94
CA ALA A 288 -30.74 1.34 3.16
C ALA A 288 -30.51 2.30 4.35
N GLN A 289 -29.43 3.07 4.35
CA GLN A 289 -29.13 4.09 5.35
C GLN A 289 -29.60 5.51 4.96
N GLY A 290 -30.40 5.64 3.91
CA GLY A 290 -30.93 6.95 3.47
C GLY A 290 -29.91 7.82 2.74
N LEU A 291 -28.86 7.21 2.20
CA LEU A 291 -27.88 7.89 1.35
C LEU A 291 -28.20 7.62 -0.12
N TYR A 292 -27.65 8.44 -1.01
CA TYR A 292 -27.66 8.19 -2.45
C TYR A 292 -26.28 8.44 -3.02
N VAL A 293 -25.96 7.74 -4.10
CA VAL A 293 -24.71 7.94 -4.84
C VAL A 293 -24.88 9.16 -5.75
N ASP A 294 -24.09 10.20 -5.49
CA ASP A 294 -24.09 11.48 -6.22
C ASP A 294 -23.14 11.45 -7.42
N ALA A 295 -22.01 10.75 -7.28
CA ALA A 295 -21.02 10.57 -8.35
C ALA A 295 -20.15 9.34 -8.12
N VAL A 296 -19.63 8.78 -9.22
CA VAL A 296 -18.67 7.64 -9.20
C VAL A 296 -17.54 7.93 -10.17
N ASP A 297 -16.30 7.66 -9.75
CA ASP A 297 -15.13 7.59 -10.63
C ASP A 297 -14.64 6.15 -10.70
N HIS A 298 -14.15 5.73 -11.88
CA HIS A 298 -13.63 4.40 -12.15
C HIS A 298 -12.19 4.48 -12.65
N ARG A 299 -11.29 3.66 -12.11
CA ARG A 299 -9.90 3.56 -12.59
C ARG A 299 -9.27 2.23 -12.18
N GLY A 300 -8.79 1.46 -13.17
CA GLY A 300 -8.07 0.20 -12.92
C GLY A 300 -8.89 -0.86 -12.16
N GLY A 301 -10.21 -0.98 -12.42
CA GLY A 301 -11.09 -1.92 -11.73
C GLY A 301 -11.53 -1.47 -10.32
N TRP A 302 -11.17 -0.23 -9.92
CA TRP A 302 -11.54 0.39 -8.64
C TRP A 302 -12.52 1.52 -8.82
N VAL A 303 -13.33 1.75 -7.78
CA VAL A 303 -14.26 2.88 -7.76
C VAL A 303 -14.03 3.81 -6.58
N VAL A 304 -14.32 5.09 -6.80
CA VAL A 304 -14.61 6.07 -5.75
C VAL A 304 -16.08 6.44 -5.84
N MET A 305 -16.79 6.26 -4.76
CA MET A 305 -18.20 6.60 -4.64
C MET A 305 -18.36 7.86 -3.78
N GLN A 306 -18.95 8.89 -4.35
CA GLN A 306 -19.39 10.06 -3.60
C GLN A 306 -20.85 9.89 -3.22
N MET A 307 -21.17 9.92 -1.93
CA MET A 307 -22.50 9.69 -1.41
C MET A 307 -22.95 10.87 -0.55
N LYS A 308 -24.26 11.15 -0.56
CA LYS A 308 -24.92 12.21 0.22
C LYS A 308 -26.19 11.69 0.86
N LYS A 309 -26.66 12.40 1.88
CA LYS A 309 -27.99 12.17 2.46
C LYS A 309 -29.09 12.57 1.48
N LYS A 310 -30.20 11.82 1.52
CA LYS A 310 -31.43 12.12 0.74
C LYS A 310 -32.13 13.34 1.30
#